data_663c01f3c931bffae99af9d7b5fea82b
#
_entry.id   663c01f3c931bffae99af9d7b5fea82b
#
_cell.length_a   1.000
_cell.length_b   1.000
_cell.length_c   1.000
_cell.angle_alpha   90.00
_cell.angle_beta   90.00
_cell.angle_gamma   90.00
#
_symmetry.space_group_name_H-M   'P 1'
#
loop_
_entity.id
_entity.type
_entity.pdbx_description
1 polymer ?
#
loop_
_entity_poly.entity_id
_entity_poly.type
_entity_poly.pdbx_seq_one_letter_code
_entity_poly.pdbx_strand_id
1 'polypeptide(L)'
;MLTAEGISKSYKSGRRKILDSLEISIDEGEFVAVMGESGSGKSTLLAVLAGILDPDLGQVLFEGKDLYKLSDEELSDIHKRRIGYVPQSNFFLKNYTILENIVEPFLADPSKEREEYEQKAKLHLEKLGIGDLADRFPHELSGGELKRAAIARALLTEPVLLIADEPTTGLDSGTGRIILEYLSEYVVSGHAVLVATHDDHVKEYAGRVFDIQKSQSGL
;
A
#
# COMPACT_ATOMS: atom_id res chain seq x y z
N MET A 1 3.00 -2.49 -15.78
CA MET A 1 3.19 -1.29 -14.93
C MET A 1 4.36 -1.44 -13.95
N LEU A 2 4.34 -2.38 -12.99
CA LEU A 2 5.46 -2.71 -12.10
C LEU A 2 5.95 -4.13 -12.37
N THR A 3 7.28 -4.34 -12.45
CA THR A 3 7.90 -5.66 -12.62
C THR A 3 9.09 -5.77 -11.68
N ALA A 4 9.14 -6.86 -10.93
CA ALA A 4 10.27 -7.19 -10.06
C ALA A 4 10.90 -8.51 -10.52
N GLU A 5 12.21 -8.53 -10.68
CA GLU A 5 12.97 -9.63 -11.27
C GLU A 5 14.12 -10.04 -10.35
N GLY A 6 14.14 -11.32 -9.96
CA GLY A 6 15.22 -11.92 -9.19
C GLY A 6 15.40 -11.34 -7.78
N ILE A 7 14.35 -10.81 -7.17
CA ILE A 7 14.40 -10.12 -5.88
C ILE A 7 14.86 -11.07 -4.77
N SER A 8 15.98 -10.72 -4.15
CA SER A 8 16.48 -11.40 -2.96
C SER A 8 16.73 -10.41 -1.84
N LYS A 9 16.38 -10.79 -0.59
CA LYS A 9 16.61 -10.00 0.62
C LYS A 9 16.93 -10.85 1.81
N SER A 10 17.96 -10.46 2.55
CA SER A 10 18.42 -11.16 3.76
C SER A 10 18.55 -10.19 4.93
N TYR A 11 18.32 -10.67 6.14
CA TYR A 11 18.56 -9.94 7.37
C TYR A 11 19.67 -10.59 8.22
N LYS A 12 20.17 -9.88 9.22
CA LYS A 12 21.24 -10.34 10.13
C LYS A 12 22.51 -10.75 9.38
N SER A 13 23.02 -9.83 8.53
CA SER A 13 24.25 -10.03 7.76
C SER A 13 24.23 -11.31 6.91
N GLY A 14 23.12 -11.57 6.23
CA GLY A 14 22.98 -12.72 5.33
C GLY A 14 22.58 -14.05 5.99
N ARG A 15 22.45 -14.11 7.32
CA ARG A 15 22.13 -15.37 8.02
C ARG A 15 20.69 -15.83 7.85
N ARG A 16 19.76 -14.94 7.48
CA ARG A 16 18.36 -15.29 7.25
C ARG A 16 17.89 -14.68 5.94
N LYS A 17 17.80 -15.50 4.92
CA LYS A 17 17.19 -15.15 3.64
C LYS A 17 15.68 -15.09 3.82
N ILE A 18 15.07 -13.97 3.45
CA ILE A 18 13.62 -13.71 3.57
C ILE A 18 12.96 -13.77 2.21
N LEU A 19 13.62 -13.19 1.19
CA LEU A 19 13.19 -13.28 -0.21
C LEU A 19 14.31 -13.98 -0.99
N ASP A 20 13.93 -14.90 -1.86
CA ASP A 20 14.87 -15.71 -2.65
C ASP A 20 14.48 -15.72 -4.12
N SER A 21 15.14 -14.90 -4.92
CA SER A 21 14.98 -14.83 -6.38
C SER A 21 13.52 -14.72 -6.84
N LEU A 22 12.72 -13.90 -6.15
CA LEU A 22 11.30 -13.72 -6.46
C LEU A 22 11.10 -12.90 -7.74
N GLU A 23 10.10 -13.30 -8.51
CA GLU A 23 9.63 -12.58 -9.68
C GLU A 23 8.14 -12.30 -9.52
N ILE A 24 7.72 -11.05 -9.74
CA ILE A 24 6.32 -10.64 -9.72
C ILE A 24 6.14 -9.43 -10.64
N SER A 25 5.00 -9.39 -11.35
CA SER A 25 4.54 -8.22 -12.10
C SER A 25 3.18 -7.77 -11.61
N ILE A 26 2.88 -6.49 -11.74
CA ILE A 26 1.55 -5.92 -11.52
C ILE A 26 1.22 -5.05 -12.73
N ASP A 27 0.09 -5.32 -13.36
CA ASP A 27 -0.40 -4.58 -14.51
C ASP A 27 -1.44 -3.53 -14.12
N GLU A 28 -1.72 -2.58 -15.01
CA GLU A 28 -2.78 -1.59 -14.81
C GLU A 28 -4.15 -2.28 -14.73
N GLY A 29 -5.00 -1.82 -13.83
CA GLY A 29 -6.32 -2.41 -13.63
C GLY A 29 -6.28 -3.80 -12.97
N GLU A 30 -5.18 -4.17 -12.31
CA GLU A 30 -5.04 -5.46 -11.66
C GLU A 30 -5.17 -5.36 -10.14
N PHE A 31 -5.96 -6.28 -9.55
CA PHE A 31 -5.97 -6.52 -8.11
C PHE A 31 -5.16 -7.79 -7.80
N VAL A 32 -4.00 -7.64 -7.21
CA VAL A 32 -3.11 -8.77 -6.84
C VAL A 32 -3.10 -8.96 -5.34
N ALA A 33 -3.34 -10.20 -4.88
CA ALA A 33 -3.17 -10.58 -3.49
C ALA A 33 -1.88 -11.39 -3.29
N VAL A 34 -0.97 -10.90 -2.45
CA VAL A 34 0.21 -11.65 -1.98
C VAL A 34 -0.18 -12.41 -0.73
N MET A 35 -0.23 -13.74 -0.85
CA MET A 35 -0.63 -14.64 0.24
C MET A 35 0.58 -15.38 0.81
N GLY A 36 0.48 -15.76 2.08
CA GLY A 36 1.50 -16.54 2.78
C GLY A 36 1.35 -16.44 4.29
N GLU A 37 2.00 -17.35 5.02
CA GLU A 37 1.98 -17.38 6.47
C GLU A 37 2.61 -16.13 7.10
N SER A 38 2.37 -15.92 8.40
CA SER A 38 3.06 -14.86 9.14
C SER A 38 4.57 -15.10 9.12
N GLY A 39 5.35 -14.07 8.80
CA GLY A 39 6.81 -14.17 8.69
C GLY A 39 7.34 -14.75 7.38
N SER A 40 6.51 -14.99 6.37
CA SER A 40 6.92 -15.46 5.04
C SER A 40 7.64 -14.43 4.18
N GLY A 41 7.68 -13.15 4.62
CA GLY A 41 8.36 -12.09 3.89
C GLY A 41 7.44 -11.14 3.10
N LYS A 42 6.11 -11.24 3.25
CA LYS A 42 5.14 -10.37 2.55
C LYS A 42 5.46 -8.88 2.72
N SER A 43 5.56 -8.40 3.97
CA SER A 43 5.88 -7.00 4.25
C SER A 43 7.22 -6.56 3.66
N THR A 44 8.22 -7.46 3.69
CA THR A 44 9.53 -7.23 3.07
C THR A 44 9.39 -7.09 1.55
N LEU A 45 8.64 -7.99 0.91
CA LEU A 45 8.37 -7.92 -0.53
C LEU A 45 7.65 -6.60 -0.89
N LEU A 46 6.58 -6.26 -0.17
CA LEU A 46 5.84 -5.01 -0.42
C LEU A 46 6.73 -3.77 -0.27
N ALA A 47 7.56 -3.72 0.78
CA ALA A 47 8.48 -2.60 0.98
C ALA A 47 9.53 -2.50 -0.14
N VAL A 48 9.99 -3.65 -0.67
CA VAL A 48 10.88 -3.68 -1.84
C VAL A 48 10.13 -3.21 -3.09
N LEU A 49 8.93 -3.71 -3.35
CA LEU A 49 8.14 -3.29 -4.53
C LEU A 49 7.76 -1.81 -4.50
N ALA A 50 7.60 -1.24 -3.30
CA ALA A 50 7.31 0.18 -3.12
C ALA A 50 8.56 1.08 -3.23
N GLY A 51 9.79 0.54 -3.38
CA GLY A 51 11.02 1.35 -3.38
C GLY A 51 11.41 1.90 -2.01
N ILE A 52 10.88 1.31 -0.92
CA ILE A 52 11.16 1.73 0.48
C ILE A 52 12.35 0.97 1.06
N LEU A 53 12.55 -0.27 0.62
CA LEU A 53 13.60 -1.16 1.13
C LEU A 53 14.40 -1.75 -0.03
N ASP A 54 15.70 -1.43 -0.10
CA ASP A 54 16.59 -1.94 -1.14
C ASP A 54 16.67 -3.47 -1.11
N PRO A 55 16.52 -4.17 -2.23
CA PRO A 55 16.84 -5.59 -2.33
C PRO A 55 18.36 -5.80 -2.25
N ASP A 56 18.79 -6.99 -1.84
CA ASP A 56 20.20 -7.36 -1.89
C ASP A 56 20.62 -7.77 -3.32
N LEU A 57 19.68 -8.34 -4.11
CA LEU A 57 19.82 -8.70 -5.51
C LEU A 57 18.49 -8.49 -6.24
N GLY A 58 18.57 -8.33 -7.56
CA GLY A 58 17.42 -8.12 -8.42
C GLY A 58 17.16 -6.65 -8.73
N GLN A 59 16.03 -6.39 -9.39
CA GLN A 59 15.63 -5.03 -9.76
C GLN A 59 14.10 -4.88 -9.69
N VAL A 60 13.62 -3.67 -9.43
CA VAL A 60 12.19 -3.32 -9.49
C VAL A 60 12.01 -2.21 -10.51
N LEU A 61 11.33 -2.54 -11.59
CA LEU A 61 11.01 -1.60 -12.66
C LEU A 61 9.59 -1.07 -12.47
N PHE A 62 9.45 0.23 -12.30
CA PHE A 62 8.17 0.92 -12.32
C PHE A 62 8.10 1.79 -13.58
N GLU A 63 7.15 1.49 -14.47
CA GLU A 63 7.02 2.14 -15.78
C GLU A 63 8.35 2.13 -16.59
N GLY A 64 9.08 1.01 -16.48
CA GLY A 64 10.35 0.79 -17.18
C GLY A 64 11.57 1.44 -16.53
N LYS A 65 11.41 2.14 -15.39
CA LYS A 65 12.51 2.74 -14.64
C LYS A 65 12.84 1.91 -13.40
N ASP A 66 14.10 1.59 -13.18
CA ASP A 66 14.55 0.88 -11.97
C ASP A 66 14.47 1.82 -10.76
N LEU A 67 13.59 1.51 -9.79
CA LEU A 67 13.36 2.36 -8.62
C LEU A 67 14.63 2.63 -7.80
N TYR A 68 15.55 1.67 -7.78
CA TYR A 68 16.78 1.75 -6.99
C TYR A 68 17.96 2.44 -7.73
N LYS A 69 17.73 2.91 -8.95
CA LYS A 69 18.67 3.74 -9.71
C LYS A 69 18.21 5.18 -9.87
N LEU A 70 17.03 5.50 -9.33
CA LEU A 70 16.49 6.85 -9.31
C LEU A 70 17.22 7.70 -8.26
N SER A 71 17.22 9.00 -8.46
CA SER A 71 17.60 9.95 -7.41
C SER A 71 16.52 10.00 -6.31
N ASP A 72 16.91 10.47 -5.12
CA ASP A 72 15.98 10.64 -4.00
C ASP A 72 14.78 11.54 -4.37
N GLU A 73 15.02 12.56 -5.21
CA GLU A 73 13.98 13.48 -5.68
C GLU A 73 12.99 12.77 -6.62
N GLU A 74 13.46 11.99 -7.59
CA GLU A 74 12.63 11.21 -8.51
C GLU A 74 11.81 10.15 -7.77
N LEU A 75 12.43 9.43 -6.83
CA LEU A 75 11.76 8.42 -6.03
C LEU A 75 10.70 9.07 -5.11
N SER A 76 11.02 10.23 -4.52
CA SER A 76 10.07 11.01 -3.71
C SER A 76 8.85 11.45 -4.53
N ASP A 77 9.03 11.86 -5.79
CA ASP A 77 7.92 12.24 -6.66
C ASP A 77 7.03 11.03 -7.02
N ILE A 78 7.64 9.85 -7.24
CA ILE A 78 6.89 8.60 -7.43
C ILE A 78 6.05 8.27 -6.19
N HIS A 79 6.62 8.35 -4.98
CA HIS A 79 5.88 8.10 -3.74
C HIS A 79 4.76 9.12 -3.48
N LYS A 80 4.95 10.35 -3.90
CA LYS A 80 3.92 11.39 -3.73
C LYS A 80 2.75 11.23 -4.69
N ARG A 81 2.98 10.76 -5.92
CA ARG A 81 2.01 10.88 -7.01
C ARG A 81 1.60 9.57 -7.66
N ARG A 82 2.44 8.52 -7.55
CA ARG A 82 2.29 7.33 -8.39
C ARG A 82 2.11 6.04 -7.60
N ILE A 83 2.73 5.94 -6.43
CA ILE A 83 2.65 4.75 -5.57
C ILE A 83 2.13 5.15 -4.20
N GLY A 84 0.92 4.73 -3.86
CA GLY A 84 0.38 4.82 -2.50
C GLY A 84 0.86 3.61 -1.67
N TYR A 85 1.31 3.85 -0.44
CA TYR A 85 1.73 2.78 0.45
C TYR A 85 1.02 2.82 1.79
N VAL A 86 0.40 1.70 2.18
CA VAL A 86 -0.24 1.50 3.48
C VAL A 86 0.56 0.44 4.25
N PRO A 87 1.39 0.83 5.22
CA PRO A 87 2.14 -0.12 6.04
C PRO A 87 1.23 -0.86 7.01
N GLN A 88 1.68 -2.02 7.50
CA GLN A 88 0.97 -2.81 8.51
C GLN A 88 0.69 -2.01 9.79
N SER A 89 1.66 -1.18 10.23
CA SER A 89 1.51 -0.28 11.38
C SER A 89 1.33 1.16 10.90
N ASN A 90 0.17 1.72 11.13
CA ASN A 90 -0.14 3.07 10.71
C ASN A 90 0.35 4.09 11.73
N PHE A 91 1.07 5.10 11.25
CA PHE A 91 1.51 6.22 12.07
C PHE A 91 0.67 7.46 11.77
N PHE A 92 0.15 8.08 12.83
CA PHE A 92 -0.57 9.35 12.81
C PHE A 92 0.02 10.32 13.82
N LEU A 93 0.10 11.58 13.45
CA LEU A 93 0.52 12.68 14.33
C LEU A 93 -0.60 12.96 15.34
N LYS A 94 -0.32 12.78 16.63
CA LYS A 94 -1.34 12.81 17.68
C LYS A 94 -2.02 14.15 17.87
N ASN A 95 -1.34 15.26 17.51
CA ASN A 95 -1.81 16.63 17.67
C ASN A 95 -2.51 17.18 16.41
N TYR A 96 -2.71 16.34 15.39
CA TYR A 96 -3.41 16.65 14.16
C TYR A 96 -4.71 15.84 14.10
N THR A 97 -5.75 16.43 13.56
CA THR A 97 -6.98 15.69 13.24
C THR A 97 -6.72 14.62 12.18
N ILE A 98 -7.68 13.75 11.93
CA ILE A 98 -7.57 12.75 10.85
C ILE A 98 -7.44 13.44 9.51
N LEU A 99 -8.23 14.47 9.22
CA LEU A 99 -8.15 15.24 7.99
C LEU A 99 -6.76 15.87 7.80
N GLU A 100 -6.23 16.52 8.83
CA GLU A 100 -4.88 17.10 8.79
C GLU A 100 -3.80 16.02 8.57
N ASN A 101 -3.88 14.89 9.24
CA ASN A 101 -2.95 13.77 9.04
C ASN A 101 -2.95 13.21 7.60
N ILE A 102 -4.10 13.31 6.91
CA ILE A 102 -4.22 12.88 5.51
C ILE A 102 -3.63 13.93 4.57
N VAL A 103 -3.88 15.20 4.81
CA VAL A 103 -3.58 16.30 3.87
C VAL A 103 -2.17 16.86 4.03
N GLU A 104 -1.69 17.07 5.27
CA GLU A 104 -0.41 17.74 5.56
C GLU A 104 0.81 17.17 4.82
N PRO A 105 0.97 15.83 4.66
CA PRO A 105 2.11 15.28 3.92
C PRO A 105 2.23 15.76 2.46
N PHE A 106 1.13 16.25 1.89
CA PHE A 106 1.04 16.65 0.48
C PHE A 106 1.03 18.16 0.26
N LEU A 107 0.89 18.99 1.30
CA LEU A 107 0.88 20.44 1.20
C LEU A 107 2.22 21.06 0.81
N ALA A 108 3.29 20.29 0.80
CA ALA A 108 4.58 20.73 0.26
C ALA A 108 4.58 20.84 -1.29
N ASP A 109 3.53 20.39 -1.97
CA ASP A 109 3.35 20.57 -3.40
C ASP A 109 2.65 21.92 -3.69
N PRO A 110 3.41 22.92 -4.19
CA PRO A 110 2.83 24.25 -4.47
C PRO A 110 1.83 24.25 -5.64
N SER A 111 1.69 23.16 -6.37
CA SER A 111 0.76 23.03 -7.51
C SER A 111 -0.69 22.76 -7.09
N LYS A 112 -0.92 22.45 -5.81
CA LYS A 112 -2.23 22.08 -5.28
C LYS A 112 -2.64 23.02 -4.16
N GLU A 113 -3.92 23.42 -4.18
CA GLU A 113 -4.51 24.17 -3.09
C GLU A 113 -4.96 23.23 -1.97
N ARG A 114 -4.79 23.65 -0.71
CA ARG A 114 -5.22 22.88 0.48
C ARG A 114 -6.67 22.41 0.38
N GLU A 115 -7.55 23.29 -0.10
CA GLU A 115 -8.98 23.01 -0.22
C GLU A 115 -9.28 21.81 -1.15
N GLU A 116 -8.55 21.67 -2.25
CA GLU A 116 -8.69 20.52 -3.17
C GLU A 116 -8.35 19.20 -2.45
N TYR A 117 -7.24 19.17 -1.71
CA TYR A 117 -6.84 17.98 -0.94
C TYR A 117 -7.83 17.66 0.19
N GLU A 118 -8.34 18.67 0.89
CA GLU A 118 -9.33 18.45 1.96
C GLU A 118 -10.65 17.90 1.40
N GLN A 119 -11.10 18.36 0.24
CA GLN A 119 -12.29 17.80 -0.42
C GLN A 119 -12.08 16.35 -0.84
N LYS A 120 -10.93 16.02 -1.45
CA LYS A 120 -10.57 14.65 -1.81
C LYS A 120 -10.46 13.75 -0.58
N ALA A 121 -9.79 14.20 0.47
CA ALA A 121 -9.67 13.45 1.72
C ALA A 121 -11.02 13.13 2.33
N LYS A 122 -11.94 14.10 2.39
CA LYS A 122 -13.31 13.88 2.90
C LYS A 122 -14.07 12.87 2.06
N LEU A 123 -13.95 12.92 0.72
CA LEU A 123 -14.56 11.92 -0.17
C LEU A 123 -14.04 10.51 0.10
N HIS A 124 -12.72 10.32 0.27
CA HIS A 124 -12.15 9.03 0.62
C HIS A 124 -12.62 8.54 2.00
N LEU A 125 -12.69 9.43 3.00
CA LEU A 125 -13.20 9.11 4.33
C LEU A 125 -14.67 8.68 4.30
N GLU A 126 -15.51 9.37 3.53
CA GLU A 126 -16.92 9.01 3.34
C GLU A 126 -17.08 7.64 2.71
N LYS A 127 -16.38 7.36 1.62
CA LYS A 127 -16.39 6.05 0.93
C LYS A 127 -15.90 4.91 1.83
N LEU A 128 -14.98 5.19 2.74
CA LEU A 128 -14.50 4.25 3.75
C LEU A 128 -15.39 4.19 5.02
N GLY A 129 -16.53 4.91 5.06
CA GLY A 129 -17.50 4.89 6.14
C GLY A 129 -16.99 5.53 7.45
N ILE A 130 -16.13 6.53 7.36
CA ILE A 130 -15.56 7.29 8.48
C ILE A 130 -15.52 8.81 8.20
N GLY A 131 -16.43 9.32 7.36
CA GLY A 131 -16.48 10.73 7.00
C GLY A 131 -16.72 11.66 8.19
N ASP A 132 -17.53 11.21 9.18
CA ASP A 132 -17.82 11.92 10.42
C ASP A 132 -16.64 12.01 11.41
N LEU A 133 -15.55 11.28 11.13
CA LEU A 133 -14.34 11.26 11.95
C LEU A 133 -13.22 12.19 11.43
N ALA A 134 -13.46 12.94 10.37
CA ALA A 134 -12.46 13.83 9.75
C ALA A 134 -11.81 14.80 10.74
N ASP A 135 -12.61 15.39 11.63
CA ASP A 135 -12.17 16.38 12.63
C ASP A 135 -11.77 15.76 13.98
N ARG A 136 -11.77 14.44 14.09
CA ARG A 136 -11.33 13.71 15.28
C ARG A 136 -9.82 13.55 15.33
N PHE A 137 -9.28 13.38 16.52
CA PHE A 137 -7.87 13.07 16.72
C PHE A 137 -7.61 11.55 16.71
N PRO A 138 -6.40 11.09 16.33
CA PRO A 138 -6.09 9.66 16.22
C PRO A 138 -6.37 8.84 17.49
N HIS A 139 -6.23 9.45 18.68
CA HIS A 139 -6.48 8.76 19.95
C HIS A 139 -7.98 8.54 20.26
N GLU A 140 -8.88 9.15 19.49
CA GLU A 140 -10.33 8.99 19.62
C GLU A 140 -10.83 7.85 18.72
N LEU A 141 -10.01 7.34 17.78
CA LEU A 141 -10.38 6.33 16.80
C LEU A 141 -9.98 4.93 17.25
N SER A 142 -10.80 3.94 16.89
CA SER A 142 -10.45 2.53 16.96
C SER A 142 -9.34 2.16 15.96
N GLY A 143 -8.69 1.01 16.15
CA GLY A 143 -7.68 0.51 15.22
C GLY A 143 -8.19 0.33 13.79
N GLY A 144 -9.45 -0.10 13.64
CA GLY A 144 -10.08 -0.26 12.33
C GLY A 144 -10.36 1.07 11.62
N GLU A 145 -10.77 2.10 12.36
CA GLU A 145 -10.97 3.45 11.83
C GLU A 145 -9.62 4.08 11.41
N LEU A 146 -8.57 3.88 12.21
CA LEU A 146 -7.23 4.33 11.84
C LEU A 146 -6.71 3.63 10.57
N LYS A 147 -6.99 2.33 10.38
CA LYS A 147 -6.64 1.63 9.13
C LYS A 147 -7.34 2.22 7.92
N ARG A 148 -8.64 2.50 8.04
CA ARG A 148 -9.40 3.16 6.97
C ARG A 148 -8.88 4.56 6.67
N ALA A 149 -8.55 5.34 7.68
CA ALA A 149 -7.92 6.66 7.52
C ALA A 149 -6.54 6.58 6.83
N ALA A 150 -5.74 5.53 7.13
CA ALA A 150 -4.46 5.31 6.45
C ALA A 150 -4.62 4.98 4.96
N ILE A 151 -5.66 4.23 4.61
CA ILE A 151 -6.01 3.96 3.21
C ILE A 151 -6.43 5.26 2.51
N ALA A 152 -7.30 6.08 3.15
CA ALA A 152 -7.69 7.39 2.63
C ALA A 152 -6.46 8.28 2.36
N ARG A 153 -5.48 8.29 3.27
CA ARG A 153 -4.23 9.03 3.10
C ARG A 153 -3.42 8.53 1.91
N ALA A 154 -3.29 7.22 1.75
CA ALA A 154 -2.52 6.63 0.66
C ALA A 154 -3.17 6.86 -0.71
N LEU A 155 -4.49 7.07 -0.76
CA LEU A 155 -5.27 7.29 -1.98
C LEU A 155 -5.45 8.78 -2.32
N LEU A 156 -5.02 9.71 -1.46
CA LEU A 156 -5.28 11.16 -1.60
C LEU A 156 -4.84 11.73 -2.95
N THR A 157 -3.72 11.25 -3.48
CA THR A 157 -3.15 11.70 -4.76
C THR A 157 -3.57 10.84 -5.94
N GLU A 158 -4.51 9.92 -5.74
CA GLU A 158 -5.00 9.00 -6.77
C GLU A 158 -3.85 8.24 -7.47
N PRO A 159 -2.98 7.54 -6.69
CA PRO A 159 -1.82 6.86 -7.23
C PRO A 159 -2.23 5.75 -8.21
N VAL A 160 -1.46 5.51 -9.26
CA VAL A 160 -1.75 4.44 -10.22
C VAL A 160 -1.58 3.04 -9.63
N LEU A 161 -0.78 2.92 -8.55
CA LEU A 161 -0.59 1.69 -7.80
C LEU A 161 -0.74 1.94 -6.30
N LEU A 162 -1.67 1.24 -5.66
CA LEU A 162 -1.75 1.15 -4.20
C LEU A 162 -1.11 -0.16 -3.74
N ILE A 163 -0.19 -0.07 -2.79
CA ILE A 163 0.41 -1.23 -2.09
C ILE A 163 -0.03 -1.18 -0.64
N ALA A 164 -0.71 -2.23 -0.14
CA ALA A 164 -1.24 -2.28 1.22
C ALA A 164 -0.84 -3.56 1.95
N ASP A 165 -0.25 -3.39 3.13
CA ASP A 165 0.20 -4.50 3.99
C ASP A 165 -0.82 -4.76 5.10
N GLU A 166 -1.48 -5.93 5.05
CA GLU A 166 -2.48 -6.42 6.00
C GLU A 166 -3.63 -5.41 6.25
N PRO A 167 -4.29 -4.86 5.19
CA PRO A 167 -5.28 -3.78 5.35
C PRO A 167 -6.55 -4.21 6.09
N THR A 168 -6.89 -5.51 6.10
CA THR A 168 -8.11 -6.05 6.74
C THR A 168 -7.82 -6.79 8.05
N THR A 169 -6.57 -7.06 8.37
CA THR A 169 -6.19 -7.86 9.55
C THR A 169 -6.64 -7.22 10.86
N GLY A 170 -7.31 -8.00 11.70
CA GLY A 170 -7.82 -7.57 13.00
C GLY A 170 -9.10 -6.74 12.93
N LEU A 171 -9.75 -6.67 11.77
CA LEU A 171 -11.06 -6.05 11.59
C LEU A 171 -12.18 -7.12 11.63
N ASP A 172 -13.38 -6.68 12.00
CA ASP A 172 -14.56 -7.48 11.77
C ASP A 172 -14.86 -7.62 10.26
N SER A 173 -15.64 -8.63 9.89
CA SER A 173 -15.92 -8.94 8.49
C SER A 173 -16.62 -7.80 7.73
N GLY A 174 -17.47 -7.03 8.40
CA GLY A 174 -18.18 -5.89 7.80
C GLY A 174 -17.21 -4.75 7.47
N THR A 175 -16.35 -4.40 8.40
CA THR A 175 -15.32 -3.36 8.20
C THR A 175 -14.29 -3.78 7.16
N GLY A 176 -13.83 -5.04 7.17
CA GLY A 176 -12.92 -5.58 6.15
C GLY A 176 -13.53 -5.51 4.75
N ARG A 177 -14.82 -5.83 4.63
CA ARG A 177 -15.56 -5.79 3.38
C ARG A 177 -15.62 -4.37 2.78
N ILE A 178 -15.90 -3.34 3.59
CA ILE A 178 -15.91 -1.94 3.12
C ILE A 178 -14.57 -1.58 2.44
N ILE A 179 -13.45 -1.98 3.06
CA ILE A 179 -12.12 -1.74 2.50
C ILE A 179 -11.95 -2.46 1.16
N LEU A 180 -12.27 -3.76 1.09
CA LEU A 180 -12.05 -4.56 -0.12
C LEU A 180 -12.95 -4.12 -1.27
N GLU A 181 -14.21 -3.78 -1.00
CA GLU A 181 -15.13 -3.21 -1.98
C GLU A 181 -14.59 -1.89 -2.54
N TYR A 182 -14.10 -1.01 -1.65
CA TYR A 182 -13.54 0.27 -2.10
C TYR A 182 -12.25 0.10 -2.92
N LEU A 183 -11.36 -0.81 -2.53
CA LEU A 183 -10.16 -1.13 -3.31
C LEU A 183 -10.51 -1.77 -4.67
N SER A 184 -11.56 -2.58 -4.72
CA SER A 184 -12.07 -3.16 -5.97
C SER A 184 -12.63 -2.08 -6.91
N GLU A 185 -13.41 -1.12 -6.38
CA GLU A 185 -13.86 0.05 -7.17
C GLU A 185 -12.68 0.85 -7.72
N TYR A 186 -11.61 0.98 -6.92
CA TYR A 186 -10.39 1.67 -7.33
C TYR A 186 -9.70 0.99 -8.51
N VAL A 187 -9.69 -0.34 -8.54
CA VAL A 187 -9.19 -1.13 -9.67
C VAL A 187 -10.07 -0.96 -10.91
N VAL A 188 -11.41 -0.98 -10.75
CA VAL A 188 -12.35 -0.78 -11.87
C VAL A 188 -12.18 0.61 -12.51
N SER A 189 -11.72 1.61 -11.77
CA SER A 189 -11.40 2.95 -12.30
C SER A 189 -10.04 3.03 -13.04
N GLY A 190 -9.36 1.90 -13.25
CA GLY A 190 -8.13 1.80 -14.04
C GLY A 190 -6.82 1.79 -13.25
N HIS A 191 -6.90 1.81 -11.91
CA HIS A 191 -5.72 1.76 -11.04
C HIS A 191 -5.36 0.30 -10.69
N ALA A 192 -4.17 0.08 -10.14
CA ALA A 192 -3.77 -1.23 -9.65
C ALA A 192 -3.70 -1.28 -8.12
N VAL A 193 -3.98 -2.45 -7.55
CA VAL A 193 -3.92 -2.69 -6.12
C VAL A 193 -3.12 -3.96 -5.84
N LEU A 194 -2.14 -3.85 -4.95
CA LEU A 194 -1.36 -4.97 -4.41
C LEU A 194 -1.61 -5.06 -2.90
N VAL A 195 -2.20 -6.15 -2.44
CA VAL A 195 -2.47 -6.38 -1.02
C VAL A 195 -1.68 -7.58 -0.53
N ALA A 196 -0.90 -7.43 0.55
CA ALA A 196 -0.37 -8.58 1.27
C ALA A 196 -1.28 -8.91 2.44
N THR A 197 -1.65 -10.18 2.57
CA THR A 197 -2.52 -10.63 3.66
C THR A 197 -2.45 -12.15 3.87
N HIS A 198 -2.98 -12.60 5.00
CA HIS A 198 -3.31 -14.00 5.27
C HIS A 198 -4.84 -14.22 5.32
N ASP A 199 -5.64 -13.18 5.07
CA ASP A 199 -7.10 -13.23 5.05
C ASP A 199 -7.59 -13.76 3.70
N ASP A 200 -8.22 -14.93 3.72
CA ASP A 200 -8.73 -15.61 2.54
C ASP A 200 -9.88 -14.83 1.83
N HIS A 201 -10.59 -13.95 2.53
CA HIS A 201 -11.65 -13.13 1.93
C HIS A 201 -11.12 -12.20 0.82
N VAL A 202 -9.85 -11.81 0.88
CA VAL A 202 -9.24 -10.99 -0.19
C VAL A 202 -9.26 -11.69 -1.54
N LYS A 203 -9.26 -13.04 -1.57
CA LYS A 203 -9.31 -13.83 -2.82
C LYS A 203 -10.59 -13.63 -3.62
N GLU A 204 -11.68 -13.22 -2.97
CA GLU A 204 -12.96 -12.94 -3.64
C GLU A 204 -12.90 -11.67 -4.49
N TYR A 205 -11.95 -10.78 -4.20
CA TYR A 205 -11.77 -9.48 -4.86
C TYR A 205 -10.53 -9.47 -5.77
N ALA A 206 -9.52 -10.28 -5.46
CA ALA A 206 -8.28 -10.31 -6.22
C ALA A 206 -8.45 -11.06 -7.56
N GLY A 207 -8.05 -10.42 -8.66
CA GLY A 207 -7.97 -11.06 -9.97
C GLY A 207 -6.85 -12.10 -10.05
N ARG A 208 -5.80 -11.94 -9.22
CA ARG A 208 -4.67 -12.86 -9.15
C ARG A 208 -4.14 -13.00 -7.72
N VAL A 209 -3.76 -14.23 -7.37
CA VAL A 209 -3.12 -14.55 -6.09
C VAL A 209 -1.67 -14.96 -6.34
N PHE A 210 -0.75 -14.30 -5.63
CA PHE A 210 0.67 -14.62 -5.59
C PHE A 210 1.00 -15.28 -4.25
N ASP A 211 1.34 -16.56 -4.26
CA ASP A 211 1.76 -17.31 -3.06
C ASP A 211 3.28 -17.18 -2.88
N ILE A 212 3.70 -16.39 -1.89
CA ILE A 212 5.11 -16.09 -1.67
C ILE A 212 5.94 -17.34 -1.30
N GLN A 213 5.35 -18.34 -0.65
CA GLN A 213 6.05 -19.56 -0.25
C GLN A 213 6.30 -20.48 -1.44
N LYS A 214 5.29 -20.65 -2.32
CA LYS A 214 5.43 -21.43 -3.56
C LYS A 214 6.45 -20.80 -4.50
N SER A 215 6.43 -19.48 -4.62
CA SER A 215 7.37 -18.76 -5.48
C SER A 215 8.82 -18.85 -5.01
N GLN A 216 9.06 -19.02 -3.70
CA GLN A 216 10.41 -19.21 -3.16
C GLN A 216 10.89 -20.65 -3.23
N SER A 217 9.99 -21.63 -3.27
CA SER A 217 10.35 -23.05 -3.35
C SER A 217 10.60 -23.56 -4.77
N GLY A 218 10.38 -22.74 -5.78
CA GLY A 218 10.57 -23.10 -7.19
C GLY A 218 9.57 -24.15 -7.72
N LEU A 219 8.40 -24.25 -7.07
CA LEU A 219 7.30 -25.18 -7.42
C LEU A 219 6.17 -24.46 -8.14
#